data_d8dbf6b750639d727cf72b9b80eec32f
#
_entry.id   d8dbf6b750639d727cf72b9b80eec32f
#
_cell.length_a   1.000
_cell.length_b   1.000
_cell.length_c   1.000
_cell.angle_alpha   90.00
_cell.angle_beta   90.00
_cell.angle_gamma   90.00
#
_symmetry.space_group_name_H-M   'P 1'
#
loop_
_entity.id
_entity.type
_entity.pdbx_description
1 polymer ?
#
loop_
_entity_poly.entity_id
_entity_poly.type
_entity_poly.pdbx_seq_one_letter_code
_entity_poly.pdbx_strand_id
1 'polypeptide(L)'
;MEFNKYQFIGKLNTEFLEIEFGKLATNELILTDERDEHIKERHAQDYNLFHKCVYDVVNIPDVILRDSKNQNTVFYIKYIEVTHLNIVIRLSLEIEGNDKKNSIITSYQLGTKTLKRLKKNTKHFKARNNSAIIKIQ
;
A
#
# COMPACT_ATOMS: atom_id res chain seq x y z
N MET A 1 5.90 -24.37 18.73
CA MET A 1 5.88 -23.94 17.34
C MET A 1 5.32 -22.56 17.20
N GLU A 2 6.06 -21.70 16.55
CA GLU A 2 5.62 -20.34 16.31
C GLU A 2 4.78 -20.27 15.06
N PHE A 3 3.63 -19.63 15.17
CA PHE A 3 2.83 -19.31 14.01
C PHE A 3 3.00 -17.82 13.70
N ASN A 4 3.12 -17.50 12.43
CA ASN A 4 3.15 -16.12 12.02
C ASN A 4 1.81 -15.49 12.36
N LYS A 5 1.84 -14.54 13.25
CA LYS A 5 0.66 -13.80 13.62
C LYS A 5 0.50 -12.61 12.69
N TYR A 6 -0.72 -12.28 12.41
CA TYR A 6 -1.01 -11.11 11.60
C TYR A 6 -2.35 -10.51 12.00
N GLN A 7 -2.48 -9.25 11.67
CA GLN A 7 -3.69 -8.49 11.87
C GLN A 7 -4.36 -8.30 10.52
N PHE A 8 -5.65 -8.60 10.44
CA PHE A 8 -6.44 -8.29 9.25
C PHE A 8 -6.69 -6.79 9.22
N ILE A 9 -6.28 -6.14 8.13
CA ILE A 9 -6.42 -4.68 7.99
C ILE A 9 -7.70 -4.32 7.26
N GLY A 10 -8.04 -5.06 6.22
CA GLY A 10 -9.23 -4.78 5.45
C GLY A 10 -9.20 -5.42 4.08
N LYS A 11 -10.08 -4.94 3.21
CA LYS A 11 -10.16 -5.44 1.83
C LYS A 11 -9.78 -4.34 0.87
N LEU A 12 -8.94 -4.68 -0.11
CA LEU A 12 -8.56 -3.76 -1.16
C LEU A 12 -9.66 -3.69 -2.22
N ASN A 13 -9.81 -2.52 -2.83
CA ASN A 13 -10.59 -2.41 -4.05
C ASN A 13 -9.71 -2.94 -5.19
N THR A 14 -10.02 -4.13 -5.69
CA THR A 14 -9.17 -4.82 -6.64
C THR A 14 -9.41 -4.41 -8.08
N GLU A 15 -10.49 -3.71 -8.37
CA GLU A 15 -10.93 -3.47 -9.74
C GLU A 15 -9.83 -2.84 -10.61
N PHE A 16 -9.30 -1.71 -10.19
CA PHE A 16 -8.25 -1.06 -10.99
C PHE A 16 -6.86 -1.65 -10.75
N LEU A 17 -6.64 -2.27 -9.60
CA LEU A 17 -5.37 -2.97 -9.38
C LEU A 17 -5.22 -4.15 -10.35
N GLU A 18 -6.30 -4.86 -10.59
CA GLU A 18 -6.27 -6.01 -11.51
C GLU A 18 -6.05 -5.59 -12.96
N ILE A 19 -6.48 -4.40 -13.33
CA ILE A 19 -6.19 -3.86 -14.67
C ILE A 19 -4.68 -3.73 -14.86
N GLU A 20 -3.98 -3.30 -13.81
CA GLU A 20 -2.55 -3.04 -13.90
C GLU A 20 -1.69 -4.28 -13.65
N PHE A 21 -2.08 -5.11 -12.69
CA PHE A 21 -1.22 -6.20 -12.20
C PHE A 21 -1.70 -7.59 -12.62
N GLY A 22 -2.91 -7.73 -13.10
CA GLY A 22 -3.52 -9.03 -13.31
C GLY A 22 -4.35 -9.44 -12.09
N LYS A 23 -4.97 -10.60 -12.17
CA LYS A 23 -5.91 -11.03 -11.15
C LYS A 23 -5.23 -11.26 -9.80
N LEU A 24 -5.79 -10.66 -8.76
CA LEU A 24 -5.31 -10.86 -7.40
C LEU A 24 -5.84 -12.18 -6.85
N ALA A 25 -5.00 -12.87 -6.06
CA ALA A 25 -5.40 -14.11 -5.40
C ALA A 25 -6.48 -13.86 -4.36
N THR A 26 -6.48 -12.66 -3.76
CA THR A 26 -7.43 -12.28 -2.72
C THR A 26 -7.51 -10.76 -2.66
N ASN A 27 -8.58 -10.26 -2.08
CA ASN A 27 -8.69 -8.82 -1.79
C ASN A 27 -8.26 -8.48 -0.37
N GLU A 28 -7.93 -9.48 0.45
CA GLU A 28 -7.58 -9.26 1.85
C GLU A 28 -6.20 -8.64 2.00
N LEU A 29 -6.10 -7.71 2.95
CA LEU A 29 -4.84 -7.04 3.30
C LEU A 29 -4.52 -7.32 4.75
N ILE A 30 -3.30 -7.75 5.02
CA ILE A 30 -2.84 -8.07 6.37
C ILE A 30 -1.59 -7.28 6.74
N LEU A 31 -1.35 -7.19 8.03
CA LEU A 31 -0.10 -6.68 8.60
C LEU A 31 0.43 -7.77 9.52
N THR A 32 1.58 -8.35 9.17
CA THR A 32 2.20 -9.35 10.03
C THR A 32 2.89 -8.69 11.21
N ASP A 33 3.04 -9.43 12.31
CA ASP A 33 3.75 -8.94 13.48
C ASP A 33 5.19 -8.56 13.13
N GLU A 34 5.82 -9.33 12.25
CA GLU A 34 7.17 -9.04 11.78
C GLU A 34 7.25 -7.69 11.09
N ARG A 35 6.31 -7.41 10.19
CA ARG A 35 6.31 -6.14 9.47
C ARG A 35 5.94 -4.96 10.36
N ASP A 36 5.02 -5.19 11.29
CA ASP A 36 4.66 -4.17 12.27
C ASP A 36 5.90 -3.77 13.10
N GLU A 37 6.65 -4.75 13.56
CA GLU A 37 7.88 -4.50 14.29
C GLU A 37 8.93 -3.79 13.44
N HIS A 38 9.03 -4.17 12.17
CA HIS A 38 9.92 -3.51 11.21
C HIS A 38 9.60 -2.02 11.07
N ILE A 39 8.31 -1.69 10.94
CA ILE A 39 7.89 -0.29 10.82
C ILE A 39 8.26 0.47 12.10
N LYS A 40 8.00 -0.14 13.25
CA LYS A 40 8.32 0.46 14.53
C LYS A 40 9.81 0.75 14.69
N GLU A 41 10.67 -0.17 14.26
CA GLU A 41 12.11 -0.01 14.36
C GLU A 41 12.68 0.97 13.33
N ARG A 42 12.25 0.86 12.08
CA ARG A 42 12.83 1.63 10.98
C ARG A 42 12.22 3.00 10.81
N HIS A 43 10.95 3.14 11.19
CA HIS A 43 10.20 4.36 10.99
C HIS A 43 9.48 4.76 12.27
N ALA A 44 10.24 4.81 13.36
CA ALA A 44 9.69 5.06 14.69
C ALA A 44 8.89 6.36 14.77
N GLN A 45 9.32 7.39 14.05
CA GLN A 45 8.63 8.68 14.03
C GLN A 45 7.26 8.59 13.37
N ASP A 46 7.09 7.64 12.45
CA ASP A 46 5.86 7.50 11.67
C ASP A 46 4.93 6.43 12.23
N TYR A 47 5.41 5.65 13.18
CA TYR A 47 4.71 4.46 13.65
C TYR A 47 3.34 4.76 14.25
N ASN A 48 3.25 5.78 15.09
CA ASN A 48 1.97 6.14 15.70
C ASN A 48 0.98 6.65 14.67
N LEU A 49 1.45 7.45 13.73
CA LEU A 49 0.60 7.94 12.65
C LEU A 49 0.12 6.80 11.77
N PHE A 50 1.00 5.86 11.46
CA PHE A 50 0.65 4.67 10.70
C PHE A 50 -0.49 3.91 11.38
N HIS A 51 -0.34 3.57 12.65
CA HIS A 51 -1.38 2.81 13.36
C HIS A 51 -2.69 3.57 13.47
N LYS A 52 -2.63 4.86 13.64
CA LYS A 52 -3.81 5.70 13.74
C LYS A 52 -4.56 5.80 12.42
N CYS A 53 -3.86 5.80 11.30
CA CYS A 53 -4.43 6.18 10.01
C CYS A 53 -4.44 5.07 8.95
N VAL A 54 -3.93 3.89 9.25
CA VAL A 54 -3.76 2.83 8.24
C VAL A 54 -5.08 2.49 7.54
N TYR A 55 -6.17 2.41 8.28
CA TYR A 55 -7.47 2.06 7.70
C TYR A 55 -7.96 3.15 6.75
N ASP A 56 -7.79 4.40 7.12
CA ASP A 56 -8.20 5.52 6.28
C ASP A 56 -7.40 5.57 4.98
N VAL A 57 -6.09 5.37 5.08
CA VAL A 57 -5.23 5.39 3.89
C VAL A 57 -5.59 4.27 2.93
N VAL A 58 -5.84 3.08 3.45
CA VAL A 58 -6.16 1.92 2.61
C VAL A 58 -7.54 2.06 1.98
N ASN A 59 -8.51 2.56 2.73
CA ASN A 59 -9.89 2.67 2.25
C ASN A 59 -10.12 3.87 1.33
N ILE A 60 -9.47 5.00 1.62
CA ILE A 60 -9.67 6.24 0.86
C ILE A 60 -8.32 6.91 0.60
N PRO A 61 -7.46 6.29 -0.21
CA PRO A 61 -6.19 6.91 -0.54
C PRO A 61 -6.41 8.10 -1.48
N ASP A 62 -5.51 9.08 -1.42
CA ASP A 62 -5.53 10.18 -2.37
C ASP A 62 -4.96 9.76 -3.71
N VAL A 63 -3.94 8.89 -3.68
CA VAL A 63 -3.33 8.38 -4.90
C VAL A 63 -2.69 7.02 -4.63
N ILE A 64 -2.73 6.17 -5.64
CA ILE A 64 -2.06 4.87 -5.62
C ILE A 64 -1.01 4.89 -6.72
N LEU A 65 0.24 4.62 -6.38
CA LEU A 65 1.35 4.58 -7.31
C LEU A 65 1.94 3.18 -7.36
N ARG A 66 2.28 2.74 -8.56
CA ARG A 66 3.02 1.49 -8.71
C ARG A 66 4.48 1.73 -8.32
N ASP A 67 5.04 0.84 -7.51
CA ASP A 67 6.46 0.87 -7.20
C ASP A 67 7.23 0.28 -8.39
N SER A 68 8.02 1.09 -9.07
CA SER A 68 8.77 0.65 -10.24
C SER A 68 9.96 -0.23 -9.88
N LYS A 69 10.39 -0.21 -8.64
CA LYS A 69 11.58 -0.94 -8.19
C LYS A 69 11.27 -2.32 -7.65
N ASN A 70 10.08 -2.52 -7.15
CA ASN A 70 9.69 -3.79 -6.53
C ASN A 70 8.46 -4.35 -7.22
N GLN A 71 8.56 -5.61 -7.63
CA GLN A 71 7.49 -6.27 -8.36
C GLN A 71 6.22 -6.37 -7.53
N ASN A 72 5.08 -6.16 -8.17
CA ASN A 72 3.75 -6.33 -7.57
C ASN A 72 3.55 -5.53 -6.29
N THR A 73 4.14 -4.36 -6.25
CA THR A 73 4.13 -3.50 -5.06
C THR A 73 3.53 -2.15 -5.41
N VAL A 74 2.69 -1.63 -4.51
CA VAL A 74 2.02 -0.35 -4.69
C VAL A 74 2.19 0.53 -3.47
N PHE A 75 2.11 1.82 -3.71
CA PHE A 75 2.13 2.86 -2.69
C PHE A 75 0.72 3.41 -2.55
N TYR A 76 0.13 3.27 -1.36
CA TYR A 76 -1.12 3.93 -1.01
C TYR A 76 -0.76 5.19 -0.23
N ILE A 77 -1.08 6.34 -0.78
CA ILE A 77 -0.63 7.63 -0.25
C ILE A 77 -1.84 8.48 0.10
N LYS A 78 -1.81 9.07 1.29
CA LYS A 78 -2.85 9.99 1.72
C LYS A 78 -2.24 11.15 2.49
N TYR A 79 -2.73 12.36 2.22
CA TYR A 79 -2.34 13.56 2.96
C TYR A 79 -3.08 13.56 4.30
N ILE A 80 -2.34 13.47 5.39
CA ILE A 80 -2.87 13.40 6.74
C ILE A 80 -2.01 14.26 7.65
N GLU A 81 -2.64 15.14 8.43
CA GLU A 81 -1.94 15.93 9.45
C GLU A 81 -0.69 16.62 8.88
N VAL A 82 -0.86 17.33 7.79
CA VAL A 82 0.18 18.11 7.07
C VAL A 82 1.32 17.27 6.47
N THR A 83 1.14 15.98 6.36
CA THR A 83 2.14 15.10 5.74
C THR A 83 1.47 14.12 4.78
N HIS A 84 2.28 13.51 3.91
CA HIS A 84 1.80 12.44 3.03
C HIS A 84 2.27 11.12 3.60
N LEU A 85 1.33 10.36 4.14
CA LEU A 85 1.64 9.02 4.64
C LEU A 85 1.56 8.02 3.50
N ASN A 86 2.63 7.26 3.32
CA ASN A 86 2.72 6.21 2.32
C ASN A 86 2.66 4.86 3.00
N ILE A 87 1.76 4.00 2.53
CA ILE A 87 1.71 2.61 2.97
C ILE A 87 2.08 1.75 1.78
N VAL A 88 3.15 0.98 1.94
CA VAL A 88 3.69 0.13 0.87
C VAL A 88 3.07 -1.25 1.00
N ILE A 89 2.40 -1.70 -0.07
CA ILE A 89 1.67 -2.97 -0.07
C ILE A 89 2.21 -3.88 -1.17
N ARG A 90 2.54 -5.12 -0.80
CA ARG A 90 2.85 -6.17 -1.75
C ARG A 90 1.57 -6.93 -2.09
N LEU A 91 1.24 -6.96 -3.36
CA LEU A 91 0.07 -7.68 -3.85
C LEU A 91 0.39 -9.15 -4.09
N SER A 92 -0.59 -10.01 -3.81
CA SER A 92 -0.49 -11.43 -4.10
C SER A 92 -1.33 -11.73 -5.34
N LEU A 93 -0.67 -12.16 -6.41
CA LEU A 93 -1.33 -12.42 -7.68
C LEU A 93 -1.71 -13.89 -7.81
N GLU A 94 -2.85 -14.14 -8.44
CA GLU A 94 -3.32 -15.51 -8.68
C GLU A 94 -2.30 -16.32 -9.46
N ILE A 95 -1.65 -15.71 -10.44
CA ILE A 95 -0.65 -16.38 -11.28
C ILE A 95 0.57 -16.87 -10.48
N GLU A 96 0.84 -16.29 -9.32
CA GLU A 96 1.96 -16.71 -8.49
C GLU A 96 1.74 -18.08 -7.86
N GLY A 97 0.48 -18.50 -7.76
CA GLY A 97 0.16 -19.84 -7.29
C GLY A 97 0.45 -20.07 -5.82
N ASN A 98 0.57 -19.03 -5.02
CA ASN A 98 0.75 -19.16 -3.58
C ASN A 98 -0.53 -18.73 -2.87
N ASP A 99 -0.67 -19.14 -1.61
CA ASP A 99 -1.84 -18.82 -0.80
C ASP A 99 -1.62 -17.60 0.08
N LYS A 100 -0.73 -16.71 -0.35
CA LYS A 100 -0.42 -15.53 0.43
C LYS A 100 -1.50 -14.46 0.24
N LYS A 101 -1.64 -13.63 1.25
CA LYS A 101 -2.53 -12.47 1.21
C LYS A 101 -1.72 -11.24 0.80
N ASN A 102 -2.42 -10.19 0.39
CA ASN A 102 -1.77 -8.91 0.20
C ASN A 102 -1.28 -8.43 1.56
N SER A 103 -0.08 -7.89 1.62
CA SER A 103 0.50 -7.54 2.91
C SER A 103 1.18 -6.18 2.90
N ILE A 104 1.07 -5.50 4.04
CA ILE A 104 1.79 -4.24 4.24
C ILE A 104 3.27 -4.59 4.45
N ILE A 105 4.13 -3.97 3.66
CA ILE A 105 5.57 -4.17 3.74
C ILE A 105 6.20 -3.17 4.70
N THR A 106 5.82 -1.91 4.57
CA THR A 106 6.32 -0.83 5.41
C THR A 106 5.43 0.40 5.26
N SER A 107 5.71 1.43 6.06
CA SER A 107 5.02 2.70 5.98
C SER A 107 5.97 3.81 6.42
N TYR A 108 5.87 4.97 5.75
CA TYR A 108 6.70 6.13 6.07
C TYR A 108 6.11 7.38 5.43
N GLN A 109 6.52 8.53 5.93
CA GLN A 109 6.10 9.79 5.35
C GLN A 109 6.89 10.10 4.08
N LEU A 110 6.21 10.70 3.12
CA LEU A 110 6.84 11.18 1.89
C LEU A 110 6.96 12.69 1.94
N GLY A 111 8.15 13.20 1.62
CA GLY A 111 8.36 14.61 1.44
C GLY A 111 7.69 15.10 0.16
N THR A 112 7.36 16.37 0.13
CA THR A 112 6.67 16.98 -1.01
C THR A 112 7.45 16.81 -2.32
N LYS A 113 8.76 16.99 -2.29
CA LYS A 113 9.61 16.84 -3.48
C LYS A 113 9.59 15.41 -4.00
N THR A 114 9.71 14.43 -3.11
CA THR A 114 9.68 13.02 -3.48
C THR A 114 8.35 12.66 -4.10
N LEU A 115 7.25 13.10 -3.51
CA LEU A 115 5.92 12.82 -4.03
C LEU A 115 5.73 13.44 -5.43
N LYS A 116 6.16 14.68 -5.63
CA LYS A 116 6.08 15.33 -6.94
C LYS A 116 6.87 14.53 -7.99
N ARG A 117 8.06 14.09 -7.65
CA ARG A 117 8.89 13.32 -8.56
C ARG A 117 8.22 12.01 -8.93
N LEU A 118 7.67 11.30 -7.95
CA LEU A 118 6.97 10.04 -8.20
C LEU A 118 5.77 10.24 -9.12
N LYS A 119 4.97 11.27 -8.86
CA LYS A 119 3.80 11.58 -9.68
C LYS A 119 4.15 11.95 -11.11
N LYS A 120 5.28 12.63 -11.29
CA LYS A 120 5.72 13.11 -12.60
C LYS A 120 6.10 11.98 -13.54
N ASN A 121 6.63 10.91 -13.00
CA ASN A 121 7.19 9.79 -13.77
C ASN A 121 6.21 8.65 -13.95
N THR A 122 4.92 8.89 -13.82
CA THR A 122 3.94 7.81 -13.83
C THR A 122 2.81 8.10 -14.81
N LYS A 123 2.23 7.00 -15.37
CA LYS A 123 1.01 7.08 -16.14
C LYS A 123 -0.19 7.13 -15.21
N HIS A 124 -1.24 7.76 -15.67
CA HIS A 124 -2.48 7.91 -14.91
C HIS A 124 -3.51 6.86 -15.24
N PHE A 125 -4.08 6.24 -14.20
CA PHE A 125 -5.32 5.48 -14.32
C PHE A 125 -6.32 6.02 -13.33
N LYS A 126 -7.49 6.39 -13.80
CA LYS A 126 -8.52 6.96 -12.97
C LYS A 126 -9.38 5.85 -12.38
N ALA A 127 -9.48 5.82 -11.06
CA ALA A 127 -10.35 4.87 -10.38
C ALA A 127 -11.81 5.23 -10.63
N ARG A 128 -12.69 4.23 -10.70
CA ARG A 128 -14.11 4.43 -11.00
C ARG A 128 -14.82 5.28 -9.96
N ASN A 129 -14.52 5.04 -8.72
CA ASN A 129 -15.17 5.77 -7.63
C ASN A 129 -14.57 7.15 -7.41
N ASN A 130 -13.61 7.53 -8.21
CA ASN A 130 -12.91 8.82 -8.14
C ASN A 130 -12.24 9.11 -6.82
N SER A 131 -12.11 8.13 -5.96
CA SER A 131 -11.46 8.33 -4.68
C SER A 131 -9.96 8.08 -4.74
N ALA A 132 -9.47 7.47 -5.82
CA ALA A 132 -8.05 7.19 -5.98
C ALA A 132 -7.66 7.21 -7.45
N ILE A 133 -6.39 7.48 -7.70
CA ILE A 133 -5.80 7.44 -9.03
C ILE A 133 -4.60 6.51 -8.97
N ILE A 134 -4.57 5.54 -9.89
CA ILE A 134 -3.41 4.67 -10.01
C ILE A 134 -2.46 5.26 -11.03
N LYS A 135 -1.17 5.25 -10.70
CA LYS A 135 -0.12 5.75 -11.58
C LYS A 135 0.95 4.68 -11.75
N ILE A 136 1.48 4.60 -12.95
CA ILE A 136 2.51 3.64 -13.33
C ILE A 136 3.77 4.39 -13.72
N GLN A 137 4.87 3.98 -13.17
CA GLN A 137 6.17 4.50 -13.57
C GLN A 137 6.66 3.83 -14.82
#